data_164074d366113d2e949a3018967b0545
#
_entry.id   164074d366113d2e949a3018967b0545
#
_cell.length_a   1.000
_cell.length_b   1.000
_cell.length_c   1.000
_cell.angle_alpha   90.00
_cell.angle_beta   90.00
_cell.angle_gamma   90.00
#
_symmetry.space_group_name_H-M   'P 1'
#
loop_
_entity.id
_entity.type
_entity.pdbx_description
1 polymer ?
#
loop_
_entity_poly.entity_id
_entity_poly.type
_entity_poly.pdbx_seq_one_letter_code
_entity_poly.pdbx_strand_id
1 'polypeptide(L)'
;KQHRANDDVLIIDASKGFVKEGKQNKLRACDIKKIADTVRCRKEFQGFSKKVSREEIRQNGYNLNIPRYVDSSEAAEQYDIYATMFGGIPNAEIDALQKYWEALPSLRSDLFLPHKDKPYSALKVEDVKVAIEHNTDVKSLNTQFAEAFNGFADMLHQKLIDNVMTVHELQAQDEIASDIFHRLNHIPLVDRYAVYQALADNWQAIISDIETIQEEGFDAVRVVETAYKLVKKDNEDVEVPDGLTGHIIP
;
A
#
# COMPACT_ATOMS: atom_id res chain seq x y z
N LYS A 1 2.00 32.90 -3.42
CA LYS A 1 3.10 32.62 -4.38
C LYS A 1 4.35 33.48 -4.15
N GLN A 2 4.26 34.57 -3.45
CA GLN A 2 5.39 35.54 -3.27
C GLN A 2 6.41 35.14 -2.20
N HIS A 3 6.18 34.09 -1.40
CA HIS A 3 7.07 33.69 -0.27
C HIS A 3 7.52 32.22 -0.36
N ARG A 4 7.74 31.70 -1.58
CA ARG A 4 8.33 30.37 -1.73
C ARG A 4 9.82 30.39 -1.47
N ALA A 5 10.27 29.52 -0.56
CA ALA A 5 11.69 29.32 -0.29
C ALA A 5 12.45 28.64 -1.45
N ASN A 6 11.73 27.89 -2.29
CA ASN A 6 12.30 27.10 -3.40
C ASN A 6 11.58 27.44 -4.71
N ASP A 7 12.33 27.52 -5.81
CA ASP A 7 11.83 27.83 -7.17
C ASP A 7 11.60 26.56 -8.03
N ASP A 8 11.40 25.42 -7.37
CA ASP A 8 11.11 24.14 -7.99
C ASP A 8 9.60 23.83 -8.03
N VAL A 9 9.20 22.98 -8.94
CA VAL A 9 7.83 22.44 -9.07
C VAL A 9 7.85 20.96 -8.71
N LEU A 10 7.00 20.55 -7.77
CA LEU A 10 6.77 19.14 -7.50
C LEU A 10 5.76 18.61 -8.51
N ILE A 11 6.17 17.66 -9.32
CA ILE A 11 5.32 16.93 -10.27
C ILE A 11 5.04 15.55 -9.69
N ILE A 12 3.77 15.15 -9.68
CA ILE A 12 3.31 13.86 -9.17
C ILE A 12 2.53 13.16 -10.27
N ASP A 13 2.91 11.92 -10.59
CA ASP A 13 2.15 11.01 -11.42
C ASP A 13 1.40 9.98 -10.56
N ALA A 14 0.12 10.22 -10.36
CA ALA A 14 -0.77 9.33 -9.62
C ALA A 14 -1.64 8.46 -10.57
N SER A 15 -1.31 8.40 -11.85
CA SER A 15 -2.14 7.73 -12.86
C SER A 15 -2.30 6.22 -12.66
N LYS A 16 -1.39 5.59 -11.91
CA LYS A 16 -1.44 4.16 -11.60
C LYS A 16 -2.10 3.82 -10.25
N GLY A 17 -2.33 4.84 -9.41
CA GLY A 17 -2.93 4.66 -8.08
C GLY A 17 -4.44 4.78 -8.10
N PHE A 18 -5.16 3.77 -8.59
CA PHE A 18 -6.61 3.71 -8.56
C PHE A 18 -7.14 2.27 -8.59
N VAL A 19 -8.41 2.11 -8.24
CA VAL A 19 -9.19 0.89 -8.49
C VAL A 19 -10.33 1.21 -9.45
N LYS A 20 -10.78 0.22 -10.20
CA LYS A 20 -11.98 0.35 -11.03
C LYS A 20 -13.22 0.08 -10.20
N GLU A 21 -14.12 1.04 -10.14
CA GLU A 21 -15.45 0.92 -9.56
C GLU A 21 -16.48 1.07 -10.69
N GLY A 22 -16.93 -0.06 -11.23
CA GLY A 22 -17.73 -0.10 -12.45
C GLY A 22 -16.97 0.47 -13.66
N LYS A 23 -17.45 1.58 -14.22
CA LYS A 23 -16.81 2.27 -15.37
C LYS A 23 -15.86 3.41 -14.96
N GLN A 24 -15.75 3.71 -13.69
CA GLN A 24 -14.97 4.84 -13.18
C GLN A 24 -13.69 4.37 -12.47
N ASN A 25 -12.66 5.22 -12.50
CA ASN A 25 -11.46 5.05 -11.71
C ASN A 25 -11.65 5.81 -10.38
N LYS A 26 -11.41 5.12 -9.26
CA LYS A 26 -11.52 5.68 -7.91
C LYS A 26 -10.18 5.61 -7.19
N LEU A 27 -9.74 6.72 -6.62
CA LEU A 27 -8.58 6.73 -5.74
C LEU A 27 -8.94 6.03 -4.43
N ARG A 28 -8.08 5.13 -3.97
CA ARG A 28 -8.19 4.51 -2.66
C ARG A 28 -7.67 5.46 -1.57
N ALA A 29 -7.97 5.19 -0.33
CA ALA A 29 -7.47 5.97 0.80
C ALA A 29 -5.94 6.02 0.85
N CYS A 30 -5.26 4.90 0.54
CA CYS A 30 -3.80 4.82 0.45
C CYS A 30 -3.24 5.70 -0.67
N ASP A 31 -3.90 5.78 -1.81
CA ASP A 31 -3.47 6.61 -2.94
C ASP A 31 -3.59 8.10 -2.59
N ILE A 32 -4.71 8.49 -1.99
CA ILE A 32 -4.95 9.86 -1.50
C ILE A 32 -3.90 10.24 -0.43
N LYS A 33 -3.67 9.37 0.55
CA LYS A 33 -2.67 9.56 1.61
C LYS A 33 -1.28 9.73 1.03
N LYS A 34 -0.88 8.88 0.08
CA LYS A 34 0.43 8.95 -0.59
C LYS A 34 0.62 10.27 -1.33
N ILE A 35 -0.40 10.74 -2.05
CA ILE A 35 -0.38 12.03 -2.73
C ILE A 35 -0.24 13.16 -1.71
N ALA A 36 -1.06 13.17 -0.67
CA ALA A 36 -1.07 14.21 0.36
C ALA A 36 0.28 14.30 1.11
N ASP A 37 0.83 13.15 1.52
CA ASP A 37 2.13 13.07 2.19
C ASP A 37 3.27 13.52 1.26
N THR A 38 3.22 13.15 -0.01
CA THR A 38 4.19 13.57 -1.02
C THR A 38 4.17 15.09 -1.20
N VAL A 39 2.99 15.70 -1.26
CA VAL A 39 2.84 17.16 -1.34
C VAL A 39 3.34 17.85 -0.07
N ARG A 40 2.94 17.35 1.11
CA ARG A 40 3.31 17.91 2.42
C ARG A 40 4.82 17.88 2.65
N CYS A 41 5.43 16.73 2.40
CA CYS A 41 6.86 16.51 2.64
C CYS A 41 7.74 16.84 1.44
N ARG A 42 7.17 17.17 0.28
CA ARG A 42 7.85 17.39 -1.00
C ARG A 42 8.87 16.29 -1.31
N LYS A 43 8.48 15.02 -1.11
CA LYS A 43 9.34 13.85 -1.34
C LYS A 43 9.37 13.48 -2.81
N GLU A 44 10.51 12.95 -3.24
CA GLU A 44 10.68 12.32 -4.55
C GLU A 44 10.60 10.82 -4.40
N PHE A 45 9.82 10.20 -5.29
CA PHE A 45 9.70 8.76 -5.39
C PHE A 45 9.84 8.37 -6.88
N GLN A 46 10.69 7.40 -7.14
CA GLN A 46 10.89 6.89 -8.50
C GLN A 46 9.58 6.44 -9.12
N GLY A 47 9.32 6.86 -10.36
CA GLY A 47 8.08 6.53 -11.08
C GLY A 47 6.80 7.15 -10.52
N PHE A 48 6.89 8.06 -9.51
CA PHE A 48 5.71 8.67 -8.89
C PHE A 48 5.83 10.18 -8.71
N SER A 49 6.98 10.69 -8.22
CA SER A 49 7.12 12.14 -7.98
C SER A 49 8.55 12.62 -8.17
N LYS A 50 8.69 13.83 -8.72
CA LYS A 50 9.98 14.50 -8.94
C LYS A 50 9.86 15.99 -8.66
N LYS A 51 10.91 16.56 -8.03
CA LYS A 51 11.10 18.01 -7.95
C LYS A 51 11.82 18.47 -9.20
N VAL A 52 11.19 19.33 -9.96
CA VAL A 52 11.70 19.83 -11.25
C VAL A 52 12.10 21.28 -11.08
N SER A 53 13.34 21.60 -11.42
CA SER A 53 13.84 22.96 -11.37
C SER A 53 13.20 23.83 -12.43
N ARG A 54 13.16 25.14 -12.20
CA ARG A 54 12.67 26.11 -13.19
C ARG A 54 13.50 26.05 -14.47
N GLU A 55 14.79 25.78 -14.37
CA GLU A 55 15.68 25.67 -15.50
C GLU A 55 15.32 24.45 -16.38
N GLU A 56 15.10 23.30 -15.78
CA GLU A 56 14.65 22.09 -16.46
C GLU A 56 13.30 22.30 -17.20
N ILE A 57 12.37 23.02 -16.55
CA ILE A 57 11.08 23.38 -17.18
C ILE A 57 11.29 24.30 -18.38
N ARG A 58 12.22 25.27 -18.28
CA ARG A 58 12.55 26.19 -19.37
C ARG A 58 13.18 25.44 -20.55
N GLN A 59 14.12 24.55 -20.31
CA GLN A 59 14.75 23.70 -21.32
C GLN A 59 13.75 22.81 -22.05
N ASN A 60 12.69 22.39 -21.36
CA ASN A 60 11.57 21.65 -21.94
C ASN A 60 10.51 22.57 -22.59
N GLY A 61 10.82 23.84 -22.87
CA GLY A 61 9.92 24.77 -23.53
C GLY A 61 8.67 25.10 -22.69
N TYR A 62 8.78 25.08 -21.36
CA TYR A 62 7.67 25.24 -20.41
C TYR A 62 6.56 24.19 -20.53
N ASN A 63 6.85 23.07 -21.17
CA ASN A 63 5.92 21.95 -21.27
C ASN A 63 5.87 21.20 -19.93
N LEU A 64 4.72 21.16 -19.27
CA LEU A 64 4.48 20.51 -17.96
C LEU A 64 3.87 19.10 -18.10
N ASN A 65 4.01 18.46 -19.27
CA ASN A 65 3.51 17.10 -19.46
C ASN A 65 4.27 16.13 -18.54
N ILE A 66 3.52 15.45 -17.65
CA ILE A 66 4.05 14.62 -16.55
C ILE A 66 5.10 13.59 -17.03
N PRO A 67 4.87 12.81 -18.13
CA PRO A 67 5.84 11.80 -18.58
C PRO A 67 7.22 12.34 -18.95
N ARG A 68 7.38 13.65 -19.14
CA ARG A 68 8.69 14.25 -19.38
C ARG A 68 9.57 14.31 -18.14
N TYR A 69 8.96 14.25 -16.97
CA TYR A 69 9.62 14.47 -15.67
C TYR A 69 9.55 13.26 -14.77
N VAL A 70 8.44 12.54 -14.84
CA VAL A 70 8.20 11.33 -14.06
C VAL A 70 7.93 10.19 -15.03
N ASP A 71 8.89 9.29 -15.15
CA ASP A 71 8.72 8.08 -15.94
C ASP A 71 8.06 7.01 -15.06
N SER A 72 6.77 6.84 -15.25
CA SER A 72 5.96 5.81 -14.60
C SER A 72 5.72 4.60 -15.52
N SER A 73 6.37 4.58 -16.70
CA SER A 73 6.26 3.45 -17.64
C SER A 73 6.82 2.18 -17.01
N GLU A 74 6.21 1.06 -17.32
CA GLU A 74 6.80 -0.25 -17.05
C GLU A 74 7.98 -0.45 -18.01
N ALA A 75 9.07 -1.02 -17.50
CA ALA A 75 10.17 -1.41 -18.37
C ALA A 75 9.63 -2.33 -19.47
N ALA A 76 9.97 -2.03 -20.71
CA ALA A 76 9.55 -2.86 -21.83
C ALA A 76 10.05 -4.29 -21.60
N GLU A 77 9.15 -5.26 -21.71
CA GLU A 77 9.53 -6.67 -21.66
C GLU A 77 10.54 -6.94 -22.78
N GLN A 78 11.73 -7.38 -22.39
CA GLN A 78 12.76 -7.78 -23.35
C GLN A 78 12.68 -9.30 -23.50
N TYR A 79 12.33 -9.75 -24.70
CA TYR A 79 12.36 -11.18 -25.02
C TYR A 79 13.79 -11.61 -25.35
N ASP A 80 14.38 -12.40 -24.47
CA ASP A 80 15.67 -13.05 -24.74
C ASP A 80 15.44 -14.33 -25.53
N ILE A 81 15.73 -14.28 -26.83
CA ILE A 81 15.55 -15.41 -27.76
C ILE A 81 16.42 -16.59 -27.35
N TYR A 82 17.63 -16.33 -26.86
CA TYR A 82 18.54 -17.40 -26.44
C TYR A 82 17.98 -18.13 -25.19
N ALA A 83 17.53 -17.39 -24.20
CA ALA A 83 16.90 -17.95 -23.01
C ALA A 83 15.65 -18.79 -23.35
N THR A 84 14.85 -18.31 -24.32
CA THR A 84 13.67 -19.02 -24.80
C THR A 84 14.01 -20.35 -25.50
N MET A 85 15.10 -20.37 -26.30
CA MET A 85 15.49 -21.56 -27.07
C MET A 85 16.31 -22.57 -26.26
N PHE A 86 17.18 -22.11 -25.40
CA PHE A 86 18.20 -22.94 -24.72
C PHE A 86 18.03 -23.00 -23.20
N GLY A 87 17.06 -22.26 -22.67
CA GLY A 87 16.84 -22.16 -21.24
C GLY A 87 17.83 -21.22 -20.53
N GLY A 88 17.63 -21.05 -19.23
CA GLY A 88 18.36 -20.11 -18.40
C GLY A 88 17.63 -18.78 -18.24
N ILE A 89 18.01 -18.05 -17.19
CA ILE A 89 17.47 -16.72 -16.88
C ILE A 89 18.58 -15.71 -17.07
N PRO A 90 18.38 -14.64 -17.87
CA PRO A 90 19.39 -13.61 -18.07
C PRO A 90 19.81 -12.97 -16.72
N ASN A 91 21.10 -12.85 -16.48
CA ASN A 91 21.60 -12.25 -15.23
C ASN A 91 21.14 -10.79 -15.08
N ALA A 92 20.94 -10.07 -16.19
CA ALA A 92 20.41 -8.70 -16.17
C ALA A 92 19.00 -8.62 -15.59
N GLU A 93 18.14 -9.61 -15.82
CA GLU A 93 16.80 -9.68 -15.24
C GLU A 93 16.86 -9.98 -13.73
N ILE A 94 17.77 -10.87 -13.34
CA ILE A 94 18.02 -11.14 -11.91
C ILE A 94 18.57 -9.89 -11.23
N ASP A 95 19.50 -9.19 -11.86
CA ASP A 95 20.10 -7.96 -11.33
C ASP A 95 19.09 -6.81 -11.24
N ALA A 96 18.08 -6.76 -12.12
CA ALA A 96 16.98 -5.79 -12.04
C ALA A 96 16.16 -5.90 -10.74
N LEU A 97 16.21 -7.03 -10.04
CA LEU A 97 15.58 -7.26 -8.74
C LEU A 97 16.47 -6.84 -7.55
N GLN A 98 17.42 -5.94 -7.76
CA GLN A 98 18.41 -5.50 -6.77
C GLN A 98 17.82 -5.18 -5.40
N LYS A 99 16.69 -4.47 -5.33
CA LYS A 99 16.02 -4.12 -4.06
C LYS A 99 15.65 -5.32 -3.20
N TYR A 100 15.36 -6.47 -3.83
CA TYR A 100 15.05 -7.71 -3.11
C TYR A 100 16.31 -8.37 -2.59
N TRP A 101 17.39 -8.33 -3.39
CA TRP A 101 18.69 -8.91 -2.97
C TRP A 101 19.37 -8.10 -1.87
N GLU A 102 19.16 -6.79 -1.82
CA GLU A 102 19.58 -5.94 -0.71
C GLU A 102 18.84 -6.23 0.59
N ALA A 103 17.53 -6.51 0.50
CA ALA A 103 16.71 -6.83 1.65
C ALA A 103 16.84 -8.30 2.11
N LEU A 104 17.16 -9.22 1.21
CA LEU A 104 17.21 -10.67 1.40
C LEU A 104 18.51 -11.22 0.78
N PRO A 105 19.69 -10.97 1.40
CA PRO A 105 20.98 -11.24 0.78
C PRO A 105 21.23 -12.70 0.41
N SER A 106 20.72 -13.66 1.19
CA SER A 106 20.90 -15.09 0.93
C SER A 106 20.00 -15.60 -0.20
N LEU A 107 18.86 -14.96 -0.43
CA LEU A 107 17.82 -15.48 -1.31
C LEU A 107 18.31 -15.65 -2.76
N ARG A 108 19.11 -14.68 -3.27
CA ARG A 108 19.67 -14.78 -4.63
C ARG A 108 20.50 -16.04 -4.82
N SER A 109 21.39 -16.33 -3.89
CA SER A 109 22.29 -17.50 -3.96
C SER A 109 21.56 -18.83 -3.73
N ASP A 110 20.43 -18.80 -3.02
CA ASP A 110 19.60 -19.96 -2.79
C ASP A 110 18.77 -20.34 -4.01
N LEU A 111 18.32 -19.33 -4.79
CA LEU A 111 17.48 -19.54 -5.96
C LEU A 111 18.26 -19.77 -7.25
N PHE A 112 19.41 -19.11 -7.44
CA PHE A 112 20.09 -19.06 -8.73
C PHE A 112 21.50 -19.64 -8.68
N LEU A 113 21.84 -20.39 -9.72
CA LEU A 113 23.18 -20.89 -10.00
C LEU A 113 23.72 -20.21 -11.26
N PRO A 114 24.70 -19.28 -11.13
CA PRO A 114 25.30 -18.64 -12.30
C PRO A 114 26.03 -19.62 -13.22
N HIS A 115 25.87 -19.48 -14.53
CA HIS A 115 26.65 -20.22 -15.49
C HIS A 115 28.06 -19.60 -15.60
N LYS A 116 29.09 -20.45 -15.72
CA LYS A 116 30.50 -19.97 -15.72
C LYS A 116 30.87 -19.11 -16.92
N ASP A 117 30.35 -19.47 -18.10
CA ASP A 117 30.80 -18.91 -19.38
C ASP A 117 29.71 -18.12 -20.13
N LYS A 118 28.53 -17.94 -19.53
CA LYS A 118 27.39 -17.27 -20.17
C LYS A 118 26.71 -16.31 -19.20
N PRO A 119 26.10 -15.23 -19.69
CA PRO A 119 25.42 -14.26 -18.87
C PRO A 119 24.01 -14.72 -18.43
N TYR A 120 23.88 -16.00 -18.08
CA TYR A 120 22.65 -16.66 -17.66
C TYR A 120 22.85 -17.41 -16.36
N SER A 121 21.79 -17.58 -15.63
CA SER A 121 21.72 -18.42 -14.44
C SER A 121 20.65 -19.51 -14.61
N ALA A 122 20.85 -20.64 -13.98
CA ALA A 122 19.84 -21.68 -13.84
C ALA A 122 19.13 -21.54 -12.50
N LEU A 123 17.89 -22.03 -12.43
CA LEU A 123 17.25 -22.24 -11.12
C LEU A 123 17.93 -23.40 -10.39
N LYS A 124 18.20 -23.19 -9.11
CA LYS A 124 18.81 -24.15 -8.20
C LYS A 124 17.78 -25.04 -7.50
N VAL A 125 16.52 -24.64 -7.59
CA VAL A 125 15.37 -25.22 -6.89
C VAL A 125 14.28 -25.62 -7.87
N GLU A 126 13.50 -26.63 -7.55
CA GLU A 126 12.37 -27.07 -8.36
C GLU A 126 11.14 -26.19 -8.12
N ASP A 127 10.88 -25.83 -6.85
CA ASP A 127 9.77 -24.93 -6.47
C ASP A 127 10.32 -23.66 -5.83
N VAL A 128 10.24 -22.57 -6.59
CA VAL A 128 10.71 -21.24 -6.18
C VAL A 128 9.91 -20.71 -5.00
N LYS A 129 8.59 -20.95 -4.97
CA LYS A 129 7.72 -20.46 -3.91
C LYS A 129 8.08 -21.09 -2.57
N VAL A 130 8.21 -22.40 -2.55
CA VAL A 130 8.62 -23.16 -1.35
C VAL A 130 10.00 -22.73 -0.87
N ALA A 131 10.95 -22.52 -1.80
CA ALA A 131 12.29 -22.05 -1.47
C ALA A 131 12.28 -20.65 -0.82
N ILE A 132 11.46 -19.72 -1.34
CA ILE A 132 11.28 -18.38 -0.76
C ILE A 132 10.67 -18.47 0.64
N GLU A 133 9.61 -19.25 0.83
CA GLU A 133 8.94 -19.41 2.13
C GLU A 133 9.86 -20.00 3.20
N HIS A 134 10.80 -20.84 2.80
CA HIS A 134 11.74 -21.50 3.73
C HIS A 134 13.07 -20.74 3.92
N ASN A 135 13.33 -19.72 3.11
CA ASN A 135 14.54 -18.92 3.21
C ASN A 135 14.66 -18.21 4.57
N THR A 136 15.87 -18.14 5.11
CA THR A 136 16.14 -17.59 6.44
C THR A 136 15.90 -16.08 6.52
N ASP A 137 16.26 -15.33 5.48
CA ASP A 137 16.06 -13.88 5.45
C ASP A 137 14.58 -13.52 5.36
N VAL A 138 13.80 -14.31 4.58
CA VAL A 138 12.34 -14.14 4.49
C VAL A 138 11.68 -14.42 5.83
N LYS A 139 12.07 -15.48 6.53
CA LYS A 139 11.58 -15.77 7.88
C LYS A 139 11.95 -14.68 8.88
N SER A 140 13.19 -14.18 8.81
CA SER A 140 13.64 -13.05 9.62
C SER A 140 12.82 -11.79 9.35
N LEU A 141 12.55 -11.48 8.08
CA LEU A 141 11.72 -10.33 7.70
C LEU A 141 10.28 -10.46 8.25
N ASN A 142 9.69 -11.66 8.15
CA ASN A 142 8.37 -11.93 8.71
C ASN A 142 8.34 -11.77 10.24
N THR A 143 9.40 -12.21 10.92
CA THR A 143 9.53 -12.03 12.38
C THR A 143 9.67 -10.56 12.73
N GLN A 144 10.50 -9.79 12.01
CA GLN A 144 10.64 -8.35 12.20
C GLN A 144 9.31 -7.61 11.99
N PHE A 145 8.53 -8.02 10.99
CA PHE A 145 7.20 -7.45 10.75
C PHE A 145 6.25 -7.74 11.92
N ALA A 146 6.21 -8.97 12.39
CA ALA A 146 5.37 -9.36 13.53
C ALA A 146 5.78 -8.62 14.83
N GLU A 147 7.09 -8.51 15.10
CA GLU A 147 7.64 -7.79 16.26
C GLU A 147 7.33 -6.29 16.19
N ALA A 148 7.37 -5.68 15.00
CA ALA A 148 7.03 -4.28 14.83
C ALA A 148 5.58 -3.94 15.25
N PHE A 149 4.68 -4.91 15.12
CA PHE A 149 3.28 -4.76 15.55
C PHE A 149 3.01 -5.28 16.98
N ASN A 150 4.05 -5.66 17.71
CA ASN A 150 3.89 -6.02 19.12
C ASN A 150 3.33 -4.84 19.92
N GLY A 151 2.30 -5.08 20.74
CA GLY A 151 1.59 -4.06 21.52
C GLY A 151 0.71 -3.11 20.66
N PHE A 152 0.56 -3.34 19.35
CA PHE A 152 -0.31 -2.51 18.50
C PHE A 152 -1.78 -2.68 18.86
N ALA A 153 -2.21 -3.91 19.14
CA ALA A 153 -3.58 -4.19 19.59
C ALA A 153 -3.91 -3.49 20.92
N ASP A 154 -2.96 -3.51 21.88
CA ASP A 154 -3.14 -2.84 23.18
C ASP A 154 -3.26 -1.32 22.99
N MET A 155 -2.45 -0.74 22.11
CA MET A 155 -2.52 0.68 21.77
C MET A 155 -3.88 1.03 21.13
N LEU A 156 -4.37 0.20 20.21
CA LEU A 156 -5.70 0.39 19.60
C LEU A 156 -6.80 0.31 20.66
N HIS A 157 -6.75 -0.72 21.53
CA HIS A 157 -7.72 -0.88 22.61
C HIS A 157 -7.74 0.34 23.51
N GLN A 158 -6.58 0.78 24.00
CA GLN A 158 -6.48 1.96 24.84
C GLN A 158 -7.03 3.22 24.14
N LYS A 159 -6.69 3.40 22.85
CA LYS A 159 -7.06 4.61 22.11
C LYS A 159 -8.54 4.64 21.74
N LEU A 160 -9.09 3.52 21.27
CA LEU A 160 -10.43 3.45 20.67
C LEU A 160 -11.50 2.94 21.64
N ILE A 161 -11.12 2.15 22.65
CA ILE A 161 -12.07 1.57 23.62
C ILE A 161 -12.00 2.29 24.96
N ASP A 162 -10.84 2.29 25.62
CA ASP A 162 -10.72 2.88 26.97
C ASP A 162 -11.00 4.39 26.95
N ASN A 163 -10.62 5.07 25.87
CA ASN A 163 -10.81 6.52 25.71
C ASN A 163 -11.94 6.86 24.72
N VAL A 164 -12.86 5.94 24.45
CA VAL A 164 -13.89 6.07 23.41
C VAL A 164 -14.65 7.39 23.46
N MET A 165 -15.01 7.86 24.66
CA MET A 165 -15.78 9.10 24.88
C MET A 165 -15.06 10.38 24.45
N THR A 166 -13.75 10.31 24.20
CA THR A 166 -12.90 11.44 23.82
C THR A 166 -12.24 11.27 22.46
N VAL A 167 -12.60 10.22 21.72
CA VAL A 167 -12.06 9.95 20.37
C VAL A 167 -12.58 11.00 19.40
N HIS A 168 -11.64 11.60 18.66
CA HIS A 168 -11.94 12.45 17.51
C HIS A 168 -11.50 11.75 16.24
N GLU A 169 -12.43 11.49 15.35
CA GLU A 169 -12.25 10.67 14.13
C GLU A 169 -10.95 10.97 13.39
N LEU A 170 -10.82 12.19 12.87
CA LEU A 170 -9.68 12.57 12.02
C LEU A 170 -8.34 12.52 12.76
N GLN A 171 -8.35 12.87 14.05
CA GLN A 171 -7.14 12.86 14.88
C GLN A 171 -6.72 11.42 15.16
N ALA A 172 -7.65 10.56 15.56
CA ALA A 172 -7.38 9.15 15.85
C ALA A 172 -6.85 8.43 14.61
N GLN A 173 -7.47 8.65 13.44
CA GLN A 173 -7.01 8.07 12.19
C GLN A 173 -5.59 8.50 11.82
N ASP A 174 -5.25 9.80 11.95
CA ASP A 174 -3.91 10.31 11.62
C ASP A 174 -2.85 9.80 12.61
N GLU A 175 -3.18 9.69 13.90
CA GLU A 175 -2.29 9.16 14.93
C GLU A 175 -2.01 7.67 14.72
N ILE A 176 -3.04 6.85 14.44
CA ILE A 176 -2.88 5.42 14.15
C ILE A 176 -2.09 5.22 12.86
N ALA A 177 -2.39 5.98 11.81
CA ALA A 177 -1.62 5.95 10.56
C ALA A 177 -0.15 6.31 10.78
N SER A 178 0.12 7.31 11.62
CA SER A 178 1.49 7.73 11.97
C SER A 178 2.23 6.65 12.75
N ASP A 179 1.56 5.96 13.67
CA ASP A 179 2.14 4.83 14.42
C ASP A 179 2.46 3.65 13.48
N ILE A 180 1.53 3.28 12.59
CA ILE A 180 1.76 2.26 11.55
C ILE A 180 3.00 2.63 10.71
N PHE A 181 3.11 3.86 10.25
CA PHE A 181 4.23 4.30 9.42
C PHE A 181 5.55 4.31 10.19
N HIS A 182 5.52 4.64 11.48
CA HIS A 182 6.68 4.59 12.36
C HIS A 182 7.18 3.14 12.54
N ARG A 183 6.29 2.21 12.84
CA ARG A 183 6.59 0.78 13.00
C ARG A 183 7.21 0.17 11.74
N LEU A 184 6.72 0.58 10.57
CA LEU A 184 7.17 0.07 9.27
C LEU A 184 8.40 0.79 8.69
N ASN A 185 8.91 1.83 9.36
CA ASN A 185 9.95 2.70 8.79
C ASN A 185 11.26 1.97 8.44
N HIS A 186 11.58 0.91 9.16
CA HIS A 186 12.81 0.13 8.98
C HIS A 186 12.60 -1.26 8.40
N ILE A 187 11.38 -1.61 8.01
CA ILE A 187 11.06 -2.91 7.43
C ILE A 187 11.12 -2.79 5.91
N PRO A 188 12.10 -3.42 5.26
CA PRO A 188 12.23 -3.35 3.81
C PRO A 188 11.08 -4.10 3.12
N LEU A 189 10.84 -3.80 1.85
CA LEU A 189 9.87 -4.45 0.96
C LEU A 189 8.40 -4.31 1.36
N VAL A 190 8.08 -3.70 2.50
CA VAL A 190 6.69 -3.48 2.93
C VAL A 190 6.20 -2.12 2.42
N ASP A 191 5.09 -2.14 1.67
CA ASP A 191 4.40 -0.91 1.30
C ASP A 191 3.51 -0.43 2.45
N ARG A 192 3.99 0.57 3.19
CA ARG A 192 3.26 1.17 4.32
C ARG A 192 1.91 1.77 3.93
N TYR A 193 1.74 2.20 2.68
CA TYR A 193 0.45 2.72 2.21
C TYR A 193 -0.55 1.59 1.97
N ALA A 194 -0.09 0.41 1.53
CA ALA A 194 -0.94 -0.78 1.45
C ALA A 194 -1.41 -1.23 2.85
N VAL A 195 -0.51 -1.17 3.86
CA VAL A 195 -0.91 -1.45 5.26
C VAL A 195 -1.90 -0.41 5.78
N TYR A 196 -1.71 0.87 5.46
CA TYR A 196 -2.68 1.92 5.79
C TYR A 196 -4.05 1.67 5.14
N GLN A 197 -4.10 1.10 3.92
CA GLN A 197 -5.37 0.77 3.29
C GLN A 197 -6.18 -0.23 4.11
N ALA A 198 -5.53 -1.22 4.73
CA ALA A 198 -6.22 -2.17 5.60
C ALA A 198 -6.90 -1.50 6.81
N LEU A 199 -6.28 -0.45 7.38
CA LEU A 199 -6.93 0.39 8.39
C LEU A 199 -8.11 1.15 7.78
N ALA A 200 -7.90 1.79 6.64
CA ALA A 200 -8.92 2.64 6.00
C ALA A 200 -10.16 1.86 5.56
N ASP A 201 -10.00 0.60 5.14
CA ASP A 201 -11.11 -0.26 4.71
C ASP A 201 -12.08 -0.56 5.87
N ASN A 202 -11.59 -0.57 7.11
CA ASN A 202 -12.39 -0.84 8.29
C ASN A 202 -12.76 0.44 9.07
N TRP A 203 -12.15 1.58 8.74
CA TRP A 203 -12.24 2.78 9.55
C TRP A 203 -13.65 3.33 9.66
N GLN A 204 -14.43 3.30 8.58
CA GLN A 204 -15.79 3.83 8.58
C GLN A 204 -16.71 3.05 9.53
N ALA A 205 -16.55 1.73 9.58
CA ALA A 205 -17.32 0.90 10.51
C ALA A 205 -16.92 1.16 11.95
N ILE A 206 -15.60 1.24 12.22
CA ILE A 206 -15.07 1.54 13.57
C ILE A 206 -15.58 2.89 14.06
N ILE A 207 -15.57 3.92 13.24
CA ILE A 207 -16.03 5.26 13.62
C ILE A 207 -17.54 5.29 13.86
N SER A 208 -18.33 4.61 13.03
CA SER A 208 -19.77 4.51 13.24
C SER A 208 -20.11 3.90 14.61
N ASP A 209 -19.38 2.86 15.01
CA ASP A 209 -19.55 2.24 16.33
C ASP A 209 -19.13 3.19 17.47
N ILE A 210 -18.01 3.90 17.29
CA ILE A 210 -17.53 4.89 18.27
C ILE A 210 -18.55 6.02 18.45
N GLU A 211 -19.09 6.57 17.35
CA GLU A 211 -20.13 7.61 17.40
C GLU A 211 -21.38 7.12 18.12
N THR A 212 -21.83 5.90 17.84
CA THR A 212 -22.95 5.28 18.55
C THR A 212 -22.69 5.13 20.05
N ILE A 213 -21.47 4.69 20.41
CA ILE A 213 -21.09 4.58 21.83
C ILE A 213 -21.05 5.95 22.52
N GLN A 214 -20.53 6.98 21.82
CA GLN A 214 -20.46 8.33 22.38
C GLN A 214 -21.84 8.96 22.59
N GLU A 215 -22.81 8.64 21.72
CA GLU A 215 -24.17 9.17 21.82
C GLU A 215 -25.07 8.35 22.75
N GLU A 216 -25.02 7.03 22.66
CA GLU A 216 -26.01 6.13 23.30
C GLU A 216 -25.39 5.21 24.37
N GLY A 217 -24.06 5.14 24.45
CA GLY A 217 -23.34 4.26 25.38
C GLY A 217 -23.03 2.86 24.82
N PHE A 218 -22.21 2.09 25.53
CA PHE A 218 -21.75 0.76 25.11
C PHE A 218 -22.86 -0.27 24.89
N ASP A 219 -24.00 -0.14 25.55
CA ASP A 219 -25.07 -1.11 25.43
C ASP A 219 -25.73 -1.06 24.04
N ALA A 220 -25.71 0.10 23.38
CA ALA A 220 -26.26 0.25 22.02
C ALA A 220 -25.55 -0.62 20.99
N VAL A 221 -24.21 -0.72 21.04
CA VAL A 221 -23.43 -1.54 20.09
C VAL A 221 -23.49 -3.04 20.32
N ARG A 222 -24.12 -3.48 21.43
CA ARG A 222 -24.34 -4.91 21.71
C ARG A 222 -25.64 -5.44 21.11
N VAL A 223 -26.48 -4.56 20.59
CA VAL A 223 -27.75 -4.95 19.95
C VAL A 223 -27.47 -5.39 18.53
N VAL A 224 -27.89 -6.63 18.22
CA VAL A 224 -27.81 -7.18 16.87
C VAL A 224 -29.20 -7.14 16.26
N GLU A 225 -29.35 -6.45 15.16
CA GLU A 225 -30.62 -6.29 14.44
C GLU A 225 -30.59 -7.05 13.11
N THR A 226 -31.79 -7.37 12.59
CA THR A 226 -31.92 -7.95 11.26
C THR A 226 -31.78 -6.84 10.22
N ALA A 227 -30.80 -6.97 9.32
CA ALA A 227 -30.69 -6.11 8.15
C ALA A 227 -31.78 -6.46 7.14
N TYR A 228 -32.35 -5.46 6.49
CA TYR A 228 -33.34 -5.62 5.43
C TYR A 228 -32.84 -4.94 4.16
N LYS A 229 -33.10 -5.58 3.01
CA LYS A 229 -32.90 -4.96 1.70
C LYS A 229 -34.20 -4.86 0.93
N LEU A 230 -34.32 -3.79 0.14
CA LEU A 230 -35.43 -3.62 -0.77
C LEU A 230 -35.21 -4.47 -2.04
N VAL A 231 -36.12 -5.37 -2.30
CA VAL A 231 -36.15 -6.19 -3.53
C VAL A 231 -37.44 -5.89 -4.28
N LYS A 232 -37.34 -5.62 -5.58
CA LYS A 232 -38.50 -5.46 -6.45
C LYS A 232 -39.14 -6.81 -6.70
N LYS A 233 -40.36 -6.97 -6.21
CA LYS A 233 -41.21 -8.13 -6.46
C LYS A 233 -42.54 -7.63 -7.00
N ASP A 234 -42.93 -8.10 -8.21
CA ASP A 234 -44.21 -7.71 -8.88
C ASP A 234 -44.40 -6.19 -9.03
N ASN A 235 -43.35 -5.42 -9.30
CA ASN A 235 -43.28 -3.95 -9.38
C ASN A 235 -43.45 -3.19 -8.04
N GLU A 236 -43.47 -3.88 -6.92
CA GLU A 236 -43.47 -3.28 -5.58
C GLU A 236 -42.11 -3.50 -4.90
N ASP A 237 -41.68 -2.52 -4.12
CA ASP A 237 -40.47 -2.64 -3.32
C ASP A 237 -40.84 -3.35 -2.00
N VAL A 238 -40.31 -4.57 -1.82
CA VAL A 238 -40.55 -5.39 -0.63
C VAL A 238 -39.26 -5.51 0.17
N GLU A 239 -39.34 -5.24 1.47
CA GLU A 239 -38.25 -5.50 2.40
C GLU A 239 -38.08 -6.99 2.66
N VAL A 240 -36.89 -7.51 2.39
CA VAL A 240 -36.54 -8.91 2.71
C VAL A 240 -35.31 -8.92 3.63
N PRO A 241 -35.24 -9.87 4.57
CA PRO A 241 -34.07 -10.02 5.44
C PRO A 241 -32.80 -10.23 4.62
N ASP A 242 -31.74 -9.49 4.95
CA ASP A 242 -30.43 -9.54 4.28
C ASP A 242 -29.27 -9.86 5.25
N GLY A 243 -29.55 -10.63 6.28
CA GLY A 243 -28.59 -11.01 7.30
C GLY A 243 -28.80 -10.27 8.63
N LEU A 244 -27.74 -10.18 9.38
CA LEU A 244 -27.72 -9.46 10.66
C LEU A 244 -26.80 -8.25 10.55
N THR A 245 -27.23 -7.12 11.07
CA THR A 245 -26.36 -5.97 11.35
C THR A 245 -25.83 -6.09 12.77
N GLY A 246 -24.56 -5.88 12.93
CA GLY A 246 -23.91 -5.82 14.22
C GLY A 246 -22.74 -4.84 14.17
N HIS A 247 -22.30 -4.44 15.33
CA HIS A 247 -21.16 -3.54 15.48
C HIS A 247 -19.84 -4.33 15.51
N ILE A 248 -18.73 -3.71 15.07
CA ILE A 248 -17.40 -4.34 15.08
C ILE A 248 -16.86 -4.44 16.50
N ILE A 249 -17.26 -3.52 17.37
CA ILE A 249 -16.86 -3.50 18.78
C ILE A 249 -17.90 -4.28 19.57
N PRO A 250 -17.54 -5.47 20.13
CA PRO A 250 -18.47 -6.29 20.90
C PRO A 250 -18.69 -5.77 22.33
#